data_fad26c5cabccb60e6b0f08748cf80866
#
_entry.id   fad26c5cabccb60e6b0f08748cf80866
#
_cell.length_a   1.000
_cell.length_b   1.000
_cell.length_c   1.000
_cell.angle_alpha   90.00
_cell.angle_beta   90.00
_cell.angle_gamma   90.00
#
_symmetry.space_group_name_H-M   'P 1'
#
loop_
_entity.id
_entity.type
_entity.pdbx_description
1 polymer ?
#
loop_
_entity_poly.entity_id
_entity_poly.type
_entity_poly.pdbx_seq_one_letter_code
_entity_poly.pdbx_strand_id
1 'polypeptide(L)'
;PPPLDAGEIAMMDRMRRRGLHPYRLHAALRHVDGCRDCLGFKCPRPCKMDGRSAGVEPALATGHAALLDQCEVTRIHGDGAAVSHLELRHAGHDLTVRARAYVLAAGALASPRLLLASANEAWPEGCGNQSGLVGRNLMFHLNEMVAIWPSRGAPPLDGPTKAIGFRDLYHVEGMRFGMVQAMGIAAREGEILHYMRMMLARSRLGRLPALGQLARLPAALAARMLGEAQIFVGLMEDLPYAGNRVTWAPGDGDTIRLSYAFQPEVLTRRRRFRQLIGRALRGQRHMFLTRWPELNFGHPCGTLRFGTDPATSVLDADCKVHGLSNLHVVDGSFMPTSMGVNPSLTIAANALRVADRISLGMRKGVYG
;
A
#
# COMPACT_ATOMS: atom_id res chain seq x y z
N PRO A 1 15.53 -12.47 -5.99
CA PRO A 1 14.74 -12.15 -7.18
C PRO A 1 15.34 -12.85 -8.40
N PRO A 2 14.56 -13.18 -9.47
CA PRO A 2 15.03 -13.81 -10.68
C PRO A 2 16.18 -13.03 -11.33
N PRO A 3 17.06 -13.67 -12.10
CA PRO A 3 18.06 -12.96 -12.86
C PRO A 3 17.41 -11.99 -13.86
N LEU A 4 18.06 -10.86 -14.13
CA LEU A 4 17.65 -9.95 -15.17
C LEU A 4 17.85 -10.58 -16.55
N ASP A 5 16.91 -10.37 -17.47
CA ASP A 5 17.10 -10.72 -18.87
C ASP A 5 18.02 -9.73 -19.61
N ALA A 6 18.40 -10.06 -20.83
CA ALA A 6 19.31 -9.22 -21.62
C ALA A 6 18.71 -7.85 -21.96
N GLY A 7 17.38 -7.78 -22.17
CA GLY A 7 16.68 -6.54 -22.44
C GLY A 7 16.61 -5.62 -21.22
N GLU A 8 16.42 -6.19 -20.04
CA GLU A 8 16.44 -5.47 -18.77
C GLU A 8 17.83 -4.91 -18.45
N ILE A 9 18.88 -5.72 -18.66
CA ILE A 9 20.27 -5.27 -18.51
C ILE A 9 20.55 -4.10 -19.45
N ALA A 10 20.19 -4.22 -20.74
CA ALA A 10 20.37 -3.15 -21.72
C ALA A 10 19.61 -1.87 -21.34
N MET A 11 18.40 -1.99 -20.76
CA MET A 11 17.62 -0.86 -20.27
C MET A 11 18.30 -0.19 -19.07
N MET A 12 18.77 -0.95 -18.08
CA MET A 12 19.51 -0.43 -16.94
C MET A 12 20.79 0.31 -17.38
N ASP A 13 21.56 -0.27 -18.28
CA ASP A 13 22.79 0.34 -18.78
C ASP A 13 22.52 1.65 -19.54
N ARG A 14 21.41 1.72 -20.26
CA ARG A 14 20.98 2.97 -20.87
C ARG A 14 20.61 4.02 -19.83
N MET A 15 19.91 3.66 -18.77
CA MET A 15 19.61 4.57 -17.67
C MET A 15 20.90 5.06 -17.00
N ARG A 16 21.88 4.17 -16.74
CA ARG A 16 23.18 4.52 -16.17
C ARG A 16 23.97 5.51 -17.04
N ARG A 17 24.01 5.29 -18.36
CA ARG A 17 24.65 6.25 -19.30
C ARG A 17 24.03 7.64 -19.30
N ARG A 18 22.85 7.80 -18.69
CA ARG A 18 22.14 9.07 -18.52
C ARG A 18 22.25 9.65 -17.12
N GLY A 19 23.11 9.07 -16.29
CA GLY A 19 23.35 9.51 -14.92
C GLY A 19 22.28 9.07 -13.92
N LEU A 20 21.39 8.13 -14.28
CA LEU A 20 20.50 7.49 -13.34
C LEU A 20 21.18 6.31 -12.65
N HIS A 21 20.72 5.96 -11.45
CA HIS A 21 21.23 4.84 -10.65
C HIS A 21 20.18 3.73 -10.54
N PRO A 22 19.84 3.04 -11.65
CA PRO A 22 18.88 1.96 -11.61
C PRO A 22 19.43 0.81 -10.79
N TYR A 23 18.55 0.18 -10.04
CA TYR A 23 18.87 -0.99 -9.25
C TYR A 23 17.81 -2.08 -9.44
N ARG A 24 18.19 -3.30 -9.10
CA ARG A 24 17.29 -4.44 -9.08
C ARG A 24 16.33 -4.30 -7.91
N LEU A 25 15.02 -4.31 -8.17
CA LEU A 25 14.01 -4.15 -7.15
C LEU A 25 14.02 -5.31 -6.16
N HIS A 26 13.89 -4.98 -4.89
CA HIS A 26 13.62 -5.96 -3.87
C HIS A 26 12.17 -6.45 -4.01
N ALA A 27 11.99 -7.76 -4.00
CA ALA A 27 10.68 -8.39 -4.04
C ALA A 27 10.58 -9.41 -2.88
N ALA A 28 9.41 -9.53 -2.28
CA ALA A 28 9.13 -10.53 -1.26
C ALA A 28 8.94 -11.91 -1.93
N LEU A 29 10.02 -12.42 -2.53
CA LEU A 29 10.05 -13.67 -3.26
C LEU A 29 11.26 -14.49 -2.83
N ARG A 30 11.06 -15.78 -2.60
CA ARG A 30 12.12 -16.79 -2.57
C ARG A 30 12.30 -17.28 -4.01
N HIS A 31 13.45 -17.03 -4.60
CA HIS A 31 13.71 -17.48 -5.96
C HIS A 31 13.59 -19.01 -6.05
N VAL A 32 12.90 -19.50 -7.05
CA VAL A 32 12.81 -20.90 -7.45
C VAL A 32 13.12 -20.98 -8.96
N ASP A 33 13.78 -22.03 -9.40
CA ASP A 33 14.16 -22.20 -10.80
C ASP A 33 12.93 -22.12 -11.72
N GLY A 34 13.07 -21.41 -12.84
CA GLY A 34 12.00 -21.15 -13.78
C GLY A 34 10.94 -20.17 -13.27
N CYS A 35 11.23 -19.38 -12.21
CA CYS A 35 10.38 -18.29 -11.78
C CYS A 35 10.45 -17.14 -12.78
N ARG A 36 9.29 -16.69 -13.26
CA ARG A 36 9.14 -15.58 -14.22
C ARG A 36 8.42 -14.37 -13.60
N ASP A 37 8.62 -14.09 -12.32
CA ASP A 37 7.98 -12.97 -11.63
C ASP A 37 6.46 -12.87 -11.93
N CYS A 38 5.67 -13.77 -11.37
CA CYS A 38 4.23 -13.92 -11.61
C CYS A 38 3.37 -12.73 -11.13
N LEU A 39 3.84 -11.51 -11.27
CA LEU A 39 3.10 -10.31 -10.89
C LEU A 39 1.79 -10.21 -11.66
N GLY A 40 0.68 -10.12 -10.91
CA GLY A 40 -0.67 -10.09 -11.49
C GLY A 40 -1.26 -11.45 -11.86
N PHE A 41 -0.51 -12.54 -11.73
CA PHE A 41 -1.00 -13.89 -12.01
C PHE A 41 -1.01 -14.76 -10.75
N LYS A 42 -2.00 -15.63 -10.64
CA LYS A 42 -1.99 -16.71 -9.64
C LYS A 42 -0.90 -17.72 -10.01
N CYS A 43 -0.06 -18.07 -9.04
CA CYS A 43 0.99 -19.06 -9.22
C CYS A 43 0.93 -20.06 -8.07
N PRO A 44 0.92 -21.37 -8.33
CA PRO A 44 0.85 -22.41 -7.29
C PRO A 44 2.17 -22.61 -6.56
N ARG A 45 3.30 -22.01 -7.05
CA ARG A 45 4.61 -22.22 -6.44
C ARG A 45 4.73 -21.49 -5.10
N PRO A 46 5.34 -22.08 -4.06
CA PRO A 46 5.46 -21.51 -2.72
C PRO A 46 6.63 -20.51 -2.62
N CYS A 47 6.74 -19.57 -3.58
CA CYS A 47 7.85 -18.63 -3.63
C CYS A 47 7.50 -17.22 -3.15
N LYS A 48 6.22 -16.86 -3.03
CA LYS A 48 5.79 -15.57 -2.48
C LYS A 48 5.96 -15.56 -0.96
N MET A 49 6.70 -14.59 -0.46
CA MET A 49 6.97 -14.38 0.96
C MET A 49 6.10 -13.23 1.48
N ASP A 50 4.81 -13.44 1.51
CA ASP A 50 3.85 -12.53 2.13
C ASP A 50 3.74 -12.76 3.65
N GLY A 51 2.88 -12.00 4.34
CA GLY A 51 2.68 -12.14 5.79
C GLY A 51 2.24 -13.54 6.21
N ARG A 52 1.51 -14.27 5.34
CA ARG A 52 1.14 -15.66 5.58
C ARG A 52 2.36 -16.57 5.53
N SER A 53 3.06 -16.61 4.39
CA SER A 53 4.14 -17.58 4.17
C SER A 53 5.42 -17.25 4.95
N ALA A 54 5.69 -15.96 5.20
CA ALA A 54 6.88 -15.54 5.95
C ALA A 54 6.65 -15.37 7.47
N GLY A 55 5.41 -15.30 7.91
CA GLY A 55 5.07 -15.04 9.32
C GLY A 55 4.11 -16.05 9.92
N VAL A 56 2.87 -16.09 9.43
CA VAL A 56 1.80 -16.89 10.06
C VAL A 56 2.08 -18.39 10.00
N GLU A 57 2.43 -18.93 8.82
CA GLU A 57 2.72 -20.37 8.68
C GLU A 57 3.90 -20.83 9.56
N PRO A 58 5.05 -20.12 9.60
CA PRO A 58 6.12 -20.43 10.56
C PRO A 58 5.68 -20.34 12.02
N ALA A 59 4.85 -19.34 12.39
CA ALA A 59 4.36 -19.21 13.76
C ALA A 59 3.48 -20.39 14.14
N LEU A 60 2.54 -20.81 13.29
CA LEU A 60 1.70 -21.99 13.50
C LEU A 60 2.52 -23.28 13.64
N ALA A 61 3.60 -23.42 12.86
CA ALA A 61 4.50 -24.57 12.91
C ALA A 61 5.24 -24.71 14.24
N THR A 62 5.33 -23.65 15.07
CA THR A 62 5.91 -23.73 16.43
C THR A 62 5.02 -24.44 17.42
N GLY A 63 3.72 -24.59 17.14
CA GLY A 63 2.72 -25.11 18.10
C GLY A 63 2.30 -24.09 19.18
N HIS A 64 2.86 -22.87 19.16
CA HIS A 64 2.55 -21.80 20.13
C HIS A 64 1.62 -20.72 19.58
N ALA A 65 1.18 -20.86 18.34
CA ALA A 65 0.22 -19.95 17.69
C ALA A 65 -1.00 -20.74 17.20
N ALA A 66 -2.16 -20.11 17.23
CA ALA A 66 -3.40 -20.63 16.64
C ALA A 66 -3.98 -19.60 15.68
N LEU A 67 -4.62 -20.08 14.62
CA LEU A 67 -5.35 -19.27 13.66
C LEU A 67 -6.85 -19.58 13.78
N LEU A 68 -7.64 -18.54 14.02
CA LEU A 68 -9.08 -18.58 13.93
C LEU A 68 -9.49 -17.86 12.66
N ASP A 69 -9.75 -18.60 11.60
CA ASP A 69 -10.24 -18.08 10.32
C ASP A 69 -11.76 -17.84 10.33
N GLN A 70 -12.31 -17.27 9.27
CA GLN A 70 -13.74 -16.90 9.19
C GLN A 70 -14.23 -16.15 10.43
N CYS A 71 -13.35 -15.33 11.00
CA CYS A 71 -13.57 -14.62 12.24
C CYS A 71 -13.43 -13.10 12.02
N GLU A 72 -14.49 -12.38 12.33
CA GLU A 72 -14.54 -10.92 12.28
C GLU A 72 -14.53 -10.34 13.68
N VAL A 73 -13.57 -9.44 13.98
CA VAL A 73 -13.59 -8.62 15.18
C VAL A 73 -14.59 -7.48 14.96
N THR A 74 -15.66 -7.48 15.71
CA THR A 74 -16.76 -6.49 15.57
C THR A 74 -16.56 -5.30 16.47
N ARG A 75 -16.00 -5.50 17.69
CA ARG A 75 -15.83 -4.45 18.69
C ARG A 75 -14.68 -4.74 19.66
N ILE A 76 -14.07 -3.65 20.14
CA ILE A 76 -13.05 -3.65 21.19
C ILE A 76 -13.69 -3.05 22.45
N HIS A 77 -13.58 -3.74 23.58
CA HIS A 77 -14.10 -3.30 24.88
C HIS A 77 -12.99 -3.03 25.88
N GLY A 78 -13.22 -2.10 26.78
CA GLY A 78 -12.28 -1.73 27.85
C GLY A 78 -12.84 -0.65 28.77
N ASP A 79 -12.01 -0.25 29.72
CA ASP A 79 -12.35 0.68 30.82
C ASP A 79 -11.73 2.09 30.66
N GLY A 80 -11.16 2.39 29.52
CA GLY A 80 -10.48 3.66 29.25
C GLY A 80 -8.97 3.59 29.37
N ALA A 81 -8.41 2.72 30.21
CA ALA A 81 -6.97 2.52 30.42
C ALA A 81 -6.43 1.26 29.74
N ALA A 82 -7.27 0.26 29.52
CA ALA A 82 -6.90 -1.01 28.90
C ALA A 82 -8.05 -1.62 28.10
N VAL A 83 -7.70 -2.43 27.12
CA VAL A 83 -8.63 -3.34 26.44
C VAL A 83 -8.88 -4.53 27.35
N SER A 84 -10.15 -4.84 27.65
CA SER A 84 -10.56 -5.97 28.45
C SER A 84 -10.84 -7.23 27.63
N HIS A 85 -11.48 -7.05 26.47
CA HIS A 85 -11.80 -8.15 25.55
C HIS A 85 -12.17 -7.63 24.16
N LEU A 86 -12.22 -8.58 23.21
CA LEU A 86 -12.75 -8.38 21.88
C LEU A 86 -14.06 -9.13 21.71
N GLU A 87 -15.02 -8.52 21.04
CA GLU A 87 -16.17 -9.22 20.46
C GLU A 87 -15.85 -9.62 19.03
N LEU A 88 -16.18 -10.85 18.70
CA LEU A 88 -15.92 -11.45 17.40
C LEU A 88 -17.14 -12.21 16.91
N ARG A 89 -17.29 -12.28 15.60
CA ARG A 89 -18.22 -13.19 14.93
C ARG A 89 -17.43 -14.25 14.20
N HIS A 90 -17.63 -15.50 14.58
CA HIS A 90 -16.99 -16.65 13.99
C HIS A 90 -18.04 -17.64 13.48
N ALA A 91 -18.03 -17.92 12.18
CA ALA A 91 -19.01 -18.82 11.54
C ALA A 91 -20.48 -18.52 11.91
N GLY A 92 -20.82 -17.24 12.09
CA GLY A 92 -22.17 -16.78 12.46
C GLY A 92 -22.47 -16.76 13.96
N HIS A 93 -21.54 -17.17 14.82
CA HIS A 93 -21.68 -17.15 16.28
C HIS A 93 -20.85 -16.03 16.90
N ASP A 94 -21.39 -15.38 17.92
CA ASP A 94 -20.68 -14.36 18.67
C ASP A 94 -19.74 -15.02 19.69
N LEU A 95 -18.50 -14.55 19.75
CA LEU A 95 -17.46 -15.00 20.66
C LEU A 95 -16.84 -13.82 21.39
N THR A 96 -16.26 -14.09 22.56
CA THR A 96 -15.46 -13.14 23.32
C THR A 96 -14.05 -13.67 23.50
N VAL A 97 -13.04 -12.86 23.16
CA VAL A 97 -11.62 -13.21 23.36
C VAL A 97 -10.97 -12.25 24.34
N ARG A 98 -10.28 -12.81 25.35
CA ARG A 98 -9.49 -12.07 26.33
C ARG A 98 -8.01 -12.40 26.16
N ALA A 99 -7.18 -11.36 26.28
CA ALA A 99 -5.72 -11.49 26.18
C ALA A 99 -5.03 -10.46 27.08
N ARG A 100 -3.76 -10.68 27.41
CA ARG A 100 -2.96 -9.70 28.13
C ARG A 100 -2.54 -8.52 27.25
N ALA A 101 -2.27 -8.76 25.98
CA ALA A 101 -1.98 -7.73 24.99
C ALA A 101 -2.71 -8.01 23.68
N TYR A 102 -3.10 -6.95 23.00
CA TYR A 102 -3.82 -6.97 21.73
C TYR A 102 -2.99 -6.28 20.65
N VAL A 103 -2.95 -6.87 19.44
CA VAL A 103 -2.23 -6.32 18.30
C VAL A 103 -3.20 -6.18 17.14
N LEU A 104 -3.44 -4.94 16.73
CA LEU A 104 -4.31 -4.61 15.61
C LEU A 104 -3.48 -4.52 14.33
N ALA A 105 -3.83 -5.32 13.32
CA ALA A 105 -3.14 -5.41 12.04
C ALA A 105 -4.12 -5.54 10.86
N ALA A 106 -5.30 -4.90 10.97
CA ALA A 106 -6.37 -5.00 9.98
C ALA A 106 -6.19 -4.06 8.76
N GLY A 107 -5.09 -3.30 8.73
CA GLY A 107 -4.75 -2.37 7.65
C GLY A 107 -5.31 -0.96 7.87
N ALA A 108 -4.71 0.01 7.18
CA ALA A 108 -4.95 1.43 7.43
C ALA A 108 -6.37 1.94 7.12
N LEU A 109 -7.24 1.08 6.63
CA LEU A 109 -8.66 1.41 6.43
C LEU A 109 -9.56 0.75 7.47
N ALA A 110 -9.36 -0.55 7.75
CA ALA A 110 -10.20 -1.29 8.69
C ALA A 110 -9.81 -1.05 10.15
N SER A 111 -8.51 -0.89 10.47
CA SER A 111 -8.06 -0.62 11.82
C SER A 111 -8.69 0.66 12.42
N PRO A 112 -8.63 1.83 11.77
CA PRO A 112 -9.29 3.01 12.32
C PRO A 112 -10.83 2.87 12.35
N ARG A 113 -11.45 2.19 11.37
CA ARG A 113 -12.89 1.93 11.38
C ARG A 113 -13.27 1.13 12.64
N LEU A 114 -12.51 0.07 12.97
CA LEU A 114 -12.78 -0.74 14.14
C LEU A 114 -12.63 0.07 15.44
N LEU A 115 -11.60 0.90 15.56
CA LEU A 115 -11.43 1.77 16.73
C LEU A 115 -12.60 2.76 16.88
N LEU A 116 -13.05 3.40 15.79
CA LEU A 116 -14.20 4.32 15.79
C LEU A 116 -15.50 3.58 16.13
N ALA A 117 -15.72 2.38 15.58
CA ALA A 117 -16.89 1.55 15.86
C ALA A 117 -16.94 1.03 17.30
N SER A 118 -15.81 1.08 18.03
CA SER A 118 -15.69 0.63 19.42
C SER A 118 -16.00 1.72 20.46
N ALA A 119 -16.80 2.74 20.08
CA ALA A 119 -17.25 3.75 21.01
C ALA A 119 -18.09 3.15 22.15
N ASN A 120 -17.83 3.59 23.39
CA ASN A 120 -18.56 3.22 24.62
C ASN A 120 -18.45 4.36 25.64
N GLU A 121 -18.94 4.17 26.86
CA GLU A 121 -18.90 5.21 27.91
C GLU A 121 -17.45 5.65 28.25
N ALA A 122 -16.48 4.72 28.25
CA ALA A 122 -15.08 5.05 28.51
C ALA A 122 -14.37 5.69 27.30
N TRP A 123 -14.85 5.42 26.09
CA TRP A 123 -14.33 5.95 24.84
C TRP A 123 -15.46 6.51 23.95
N PRO A 124 -16.08 7.65 24.30
CA PRO A 124 -17.26 8.17 23.58
C PRO A 124 -17.04 8.41 22.08
N GLU A 125 -15.81 8.81 21.70
CA GLU A 125 -15.41 9.10 20.32
C GLU A 125 -14.71 7.91 19.62
N GLY A 126 -14.72 6.71 20.25
CA GLY A 126 -14.03 5.52 19.78
C GLY A 126 -12.80 5.15 20.60
N CYS A 127 -12.42 3.88 20.55
CA CYS A 127 -11.29 3.36 21.29
C CYS A 127 -9.98 4.10 20.94
N GLY A 128 -9.31 4.68 21.94
CA GLY A 128 -8.05 5.42 21.76
C GLY A 128 -8.16 6.73 20.98
N ASN A 129 -9.36 7.31 20.84
CA ASN A 129 -9.60 8.51 20.03
C ASN A 129 -9.74 9.81 20.85
N GLN A 130 -9.07 9.92 22.01
CA GLN A 130 -9.12 11.14 22.85
C GLN A 130 -8.59 12.37 22.11
N SER A 131 -7.65 12.20 21.19
CA SER A 131 -7.10 13.29 20.36
C SER A 131 -8.00 13.67 19.17
N GLY A 132 -9.03 12.89 18.84
CA GLY A 132 -9.82 13.03 17.61
C GLY A 132 -9.05 12.74 16.32
N LEU A 133 -7.89 12.05 16.41
CA LEU A 133 -7.01 11.79 15.28
C LEU A 133 -7.21 10.40 14.63
N VAL A 134 -7.95 9.50 15.27
CA VAL A 134 -8.24 8.18 14.70
C VAL A 134 -8.91 8.35 13.34
N GLY A 135 -8.38 7.69 12.34
CA GLY A 135 -8.85 7.75 10.95
C GLY A 135 -8.34 8.93 10.14
N ARG A 136 -7.80 10.00 10.73
CA ARG A 136 -7.30 11.18 10.02
C ARG A 136 -5.94 10.93 9.37
N ASN A 137 -5.54 11.87 8.49
CA ASN A 137 -4.26 11.83 7.77
C ASN A 137 -4.10 10.61 6.85
N LEU A 138 -5.22 10.13 6.29
CA LEU A 138 -5.20 9.07 5.29
C LEU A 138 -4.35 9.50 4.10
N MET A 139 -3.36 8.70 3.81
CA MET A 139 -2.47 8.87 2.67
C MET A 139 -2.49 7.63 1.79
N PHE A 140 -2.13 7.84 0.52
CA PHE A 140 -1.83 6.81 -0.46
C PHE A 140 -0.48 7.12 -1.13
N HIS A 141 -0.22 6.54 -2.29
CA HIS A 141 0.73 7.09 -3.25
C HIS A 141 -0.04 7.62 -4.45
N LEU A 142 0.51 8.64 -5.12
CA LEU A 142 0.02 9.04 -6.43
C LEU A 142 0.84 8.30 -7.50
N ASN A 143 0.14 7.70 -8.45
CA ASN A 143 0.75 6.98 -9.56
C ASN A 143 0.96 7.91 -10.76
N GLU A 144 2.18 7.93 -11.31
CA GLU A 144 2.50 8.45 -12.63
C GLU A 144 2.95 7.30 -13.53
N MET A 145 2.02 6.72 -14.28
CA MET A 145 2.35 5.64 -15.18
C MET A 145 3.03 6.15 -16.45
N VAL A 146 4.12 5.49 -16.84
CA VAL A 146 4.89 5.81 -18.04
C VAL A 146 5.28 4.55 -18.78
N ALA A 147 4.96 4.50 -20.06
CA ALA A 147 5.45 3.48 -20.97
C ALA A 147 6.87 3.88 -21.43
N ILE A 148 7.81 2.95 -21.36
CA ILE A 148 9.20 3.15 -21.78
C ILE A 148 9.56 2.05 -22.78
N TRP A 149 9.95 2.43 -24.02
CA TRP A 149 10.33 1.46 -25.04
C TRP A 149 11.81 1.10 -24.93
N PRO A 150 12.15 -0.17 -25.21
CA PRO A 150 13.56 -0.55 -25.43
C PRO A 150 14.19 0.28 -26.57
N SER A 151 15.49 0.35 -26.60
CA SER A 151 16.23 0.99 -27.69
C SER A 151 16.10 0.17 -28.98
N ARG A 152 16.21 0.81 -30.13
CA ARG A 152 16.35 0.07 -31.40
C ARG A 152 17.54 -0.86 -31.32
N GLY A 153 17.35 -2.13 -31.70
CA GLY A 153 18.38 -3.15 -31.68
C GLY A 153 18.76 -3.67 -30.29
N ALA A 154 18.07 -3.25 -29.23
CA ALA A 154 18.23 -3.86 -27.91
C ALA A 154 17.65 -5.29 -27.92
N PRO A 155 18.19 -6.19 -27.09
CA PRO A 155 17.57 -7.49 -26.88
C PRO A 155 16.11 -7.33 -26.43
N PRO A 156 15.21 -8.26 -26.81
CA PRO A 156 13.84 -8.24 -26.37
C PRO A 156 13.75 -8.45 -24.84
N LEU A 157 12.71 -7.93 -24.24
CA LEU A 157 12.35 -8.23 -22.86
C LEU A 157 11.66 -9.60 -22.81
N ASP A 158 12.05 -10.46 -21.87
CA ASP A 158 11.40 -11.77 -21.64
C ASP A 158 10.16 -11.64 -20.74
N GLY A 159 9.28 -10.72 -21.10
CA GLY A 159 8.02 -10.48 -20.43
C GLY A 159 8.02 -9.29 -19.48
N PRO A 160 6.85 -9.00 -18.87
CA PRO A 160 6.69 -7.88 -17.96
C PRO A 160 7.19 -8.26 -16.58
N THR A 161 8.39 -7.84 -16.21
CA THR A 161 8.95 -8.08 -14.88
C THR A 161 8.90 -6.82 -14.01
N LYS A 162 8.88 -6.98 -12.70
CA LYS A 162 9.03 -5.90 -11.72
C LYS A 162 10.47 -5.89 -11.18
N ALA A 163 11.44 -5.82 -12.07
CA ALA A 163 12.83 -6.03 -11.72
C ALA A 163 13.64 -4.74 -11.57
N ILE A 164 13.26 -3.66 -12.24
CA ILE A 164 14.05 -2.44 -12.34
C ILE A 164 13.37 -1.26 -11.66
N GLY A 165 14.12 -0.47 -10.88
CA GLY A 165 13.69 0.81 -10.35
C GLY A 165 14.86 1.76 -10.14
N PHE A 166 14.56 3.04 -9.98
CA PHE A 166 15.53 4.05 -9.58
C PHE A 166 14.91 5.05 -8.61
N ARG A 167 15.74 5.62 -7.72
CA ARG A 167 15.33 6.54 -6.65
C ARG A 167 15.95 7.92 -6.77
N ASP A 168 16.57 8.23 -7.90
CA ASP A 168 17.23 9.52 -8.16
C ASP A 168 16.28 10.72 -7.99
N LEU A 169 14.99 10.48 -8.13
CA LEU A 169 13.95 11.51 -7.99
C LEU A 169 13.33 11.55 -6.59
N TYR A 170 13.86 10.78 -5.62
CA TYR A 170 13.27 10.74 -4.28
C TYR A 170 13.45 12.06 -3.53
N HIS A 171 14.64 12.65 -3.58
CA HIS A 171 14.97 13.95 -3.01
C HIS A 171 15.50 14.87 -4.12
N VAL A 172 14.72 15.88 -4.52
CA VAL A 172 15.10 16.85 -5.53
C VAL A 172 14.65 18.23 -5.08
N GLU A 173 15.55 19.23 -5.13
CA GLU A 173 15.24 20.64 -4.82
C GLU A 173 14.61 20.81 -3.41
N GLY A 174 15.09 20.07 -2.43
CA GLY A 174 14.60 20.11 -1.05
C GLY A 174 13.24 19.44 -0.81
N MET A 175 12.63 18.86 -1.86
CA MET A 175 11.34 18.15 -1.78
C MET A 175 11.53 16.65 -1.93
N ARG A 176 10.65 15.88 -1.27
CA ARG A 176 10.55 14.43 -1.46
C ARG A 176 9.46 14.14 -2.50
N PHE A 177 9.79 13.38 -3.52
CA PHE A 177 8.81 12.91 -4.51
C PHE A 177 8.61 11.40 -4.39
N GLY A 178 9.50 10.60 -4.98
CA GLY A 178 9.38 9.16 -4.91
C GLY A 178 10.25 8.43 -5.92
N MET A 179 10.07 7.12 -5.97
CA MET A 179 10.78 6.25 -6.89
C MET A 179 10.04 6.04 -8.20
N VAL A 180 10.78 5.61 -9.21
CA VAL A 180 10.22 5.10 -10.48
C VAL A 180 10.60 3.64 -10.60
N GLN A 181 9.63 2.77 -10.86
CA GLN A 181 9.85 1.32 -10.93
C GLN A 181 9.03 0.66 -12.05
N ALA A 182 9.53 -0.44 -12.59
CA ALA A 182 8.75 -1.30 -13.47
C ALA A 182 7.56 -1.89 -12.71
N MET A 183 6.39 -1.96 -13.36
CA MET A 183 5.17 -2.47 -12.74
C MET A 183 5.00 -3.99 -12.84
N GLY A 184 5.72 -4.65 -13.75
CA GLY A 184 5.54 -6.06 -14.02
C GLY A 184 4.19 -6.38 -14.69
N ILE A 185 3.65 -5.45 -15.46
CA ILE A 185 2.44 -5.63 -16.27
C ILE A 185 2.74 -5.34 -17.73
N ALA A 186 2.15 -6.13 -18.62
CA ALA A 186 2.16 -5.84 -20.05
C ALA A 186 0.96 -4.96 -20.41
N ALA A 187 1.16 -4.03 -21.34
CA ALA A 187 0.07 -3.24 -21.90
C ALA A 187 -0.71 -4.06 -22.94
N ARG A 188 -1.38 -5.13 -22.51
CA ARG A 188 -2.19 -5.98 -23.38
C ARG A 188 -3.56 -5.35 -23.61
N GLU A 189 -4.23 -5.76 -24.68
CA GLU A 189 -5.55 -5.24 -25.05
C GLU A 189 -6.56 -5.34 -23.91
N GLY A 190 -6.57 -6.46 -23.18
CA GLY A 190 -7.51 -6.69 -22.07
C GLY A 190 -7.32 -5.69 -20.91
N GLU A 191 -6.09 -5.44 -20.49
CA GLU A 191 -5.76 -4.47 -19.43
C GLU A 191 -6.08 -3.05 -19.87
N ILE A 192 -5.74 -2.70 -21.11
CA ILE A 192 -6.05 -1.39 -21.69
C ILE A 192 -7.56 -1.19 -21.80
N LEU A 193 -8.28 -2.18 -22.30
CA LEU A 193 -9.73 -2.14 -22.43
C LEU A 193 -10.41 -1.98 -21.05
N HIS A 194 -9.94 -2.72 -20.05
CA HIS A 194 -10.43 -2.58 -18.68
C HIS A 194 -10.21 -1.15 -18.17
N TYR A 195 -9.00 -0.61 -18.32
CA TYR A 195 -8.67 0.75 -17.92
C TYR A 195 -9.54 1.79 -18.65
N MET A 196 -9.71 1.65 -19.97
CA MET A 196 -10.55 2.56 -20.75
C MET A 196 -12.02 2.50 -20.33
N ARG A 197 -12.54 1.32 -20.02
CA ARG A 197 -13.92 1.15 -19.51
C ARG A 197 -14.08 1.79 -18.13
N MET A 198 -13.11 1.63 -17.25
CA MET A 198 -13.10 2.27 -15.94
C MET A 198 -13.08 3.81 -16.06
N MET A 199 -12.27 4.35 -16.98
CA MET A 199 -12.23 5.78 -17.26
C MET A 199 -13.54 6.29 -17.85
N LEU A 200 -14.13 5.54 -18.77
CA LEU A 200 -15.42 5.86 -19.36
C LEU A 200 -16.53 5.88 -18.30
N ALA A 201 -16.58 4.87 -17.43
CA ALA A 201 -17.56 4.78 -16.34
C ALA A 201 -17.50 5.99 -15.38
N ARG A 202 -16.32 6.57 -15.18
CA ARG A 202 -16.11 7.80 -14.36
C ARG A 202 -16.47 9.09 -15.11
N SER A 203 -16.69 9.04 -16.41
CA SER A 203 -17.05 10.19 -17.24
C SER A 203 -18.58 10.34 -17.38
N ARG A 204 -19.04 11.51 -17.84
CA ARG A 204 -20.45 11.74 -18.18
C ARG A 204 -20.97 10.77 -19.25
N LEU A 205 -20.08 10.23 -20.08
CA LEU A 205 -20.39 9.27 -21.14
C LEU A 205 -20.57 7.83 -20.62
N GLY A 206 -20.21 7.55 -19.37
CA GLY A 206 -20.35 6.23 -18.74
C GLY A 206 -21.80 5.73 -18.60
N ARG A 207 -22.77 6.63 -18.79
CA ARG A 207 -24.21 6.29 -18.82
C ARG A 207 -24.65 5.59 -20.11
N LEU A 208 -23.77 5.51 -21.11
CA LEU A 208 -24.05 4.88 -22.42
C LEU A 208 -23.32 3.53 -22.52
N PRO A 209 -23.98 2.39 -22.25
CA PRO A 209 -23.33 1.06 -22.21
C PRO A 209 -22.66 0.66 -23.53
N ALA A 210 -23.23 1.10 -24.67
CA ALA A 210 -22.68 0.83 -25.98
C ALA A 210 -21.27 1.36 -26.20
N LEU A 211 -20.91 2.49 -25.57
CA LEU A 211 -19.58 3.07 -25.68
C LEU A 211 -18.50 2.18 -25.03
N GLY A 212 -18.86 1.39 -24.01
CA GLY A 212 -17.96 0.42 -23.39
C GLY A 212 -17.56 -0.73 -24.34
N GLN A 213 -18.41 -1.07 -25.30
CA GLN A 213 -18.09 -2.06 -26.34
C GLN A 213 -17.23 -1.46 -27.47
N LEU A 214 -17.50 -0.22 -27.85
CA LEU A 214 -16.71 0.50 -28.84
C LEU A 214 -15.26 0.77 -28.37
N ALA A 215 -14.99 0.71 -27.07
CA ALA A 215 -13.64 0.86 -26.50
C ALA A 215 -12.66 -0.25 -26.94
N ARG A 216 -13.13 -1.36 -27.54
CA ARG A 216 -12.25 -2.45 -28.02
C ARG A 216 -11.32 -2.00 -29.15
N LEU A 217 -11.83 -1.27 -30.15
CA LEU A 217 -11.01 -0.81 -31.27
C LEU A 217 -9.85 0.12 -30.82
N PRO A 218 -10.10 1.20 -30.05
CA PRO A 218 -9.02 2.02 -29.54
C PRO A 218 -8.10 1.26 -28.57
N ALA A 219 -8.59 0.26 -27.81
CA ALA A 219 -7.77 -0.57 -26.95
C ALA A 219 -6.81 -1.46 -27.76
N ALA A 220 -7.27 -2.11 -28.81
CA ALA A 220 -6.44 -2.89 -29.71
C ALA A 220 -5.37 -2.03 -30.41
N LEU A 221 -5.74 -0.83 -30.87
CA LEU A 221 -4.80 0.11 -31.46
C LEU A 221 -3.75 0.56 -30.43
N ALA A 222 -4.17 0.91 -29.22
CA ALA A 222 -3.28 1.28 -28.14
C ALA A 222 -2.33 0.14 -27.74
N ALA A 223 -2.83 -1.10 -27.66
CA ALA A 223 -2.01 -2.28 -27.40
C ALA A 223 -0.93 -2.46 -28.48
N ARG A 224 -1.30 -2.28 -29.75
CA ARG A 224 -0.35 -2.34 -30.87
C ARG A 224 0.69 -1.19 -30.82
N MET A 225 0.26 0.03 -30.44
CA MET A 225 1.14 1.20 -30.30
C MET A 225 2.11 1.05 -29.14
N LEU A 226 1.65 0.50 -28.00
CA LEU A 226 2.48 0.25 -26.83
C LEU A 226 3.44 -0.92 -27.07
N GLY A 227 3.00 -1.98 -27.75
CA GLY A 227 3.83 -3.08 -28.22
C GLY A 227 4.79 -3.61 -27.15
N GLU A 228 6.10 -3.43 -27.37
CA GLU A 228 7.18 -3.88 -26.49
C GLU A 228 7.48 -2.90 -25.33
N ALA A 229 6.68 -1.86 -25.12
CA ALA A 229 6.94 -0.93 -24.04
C ALA A 229 6.77 -1.60 -22.67
N GLN A 230 7.74 -1.39 -21.81
CA GLN A 230 7.63 -1.76 -20.40
C GLN A 230 6.92 -0.65 -19.64
N ILE A 231 5.94 -1.01 -18.82
CA ILE A 231 5.19 -0.04 -18.02
C ILE A 231 5.92 0.19 -16.71
N PHE A 232 6.25 1.45 -16.46
CA PHE A 232 6.80 1.92 -15.21
C PHE A 232 5.77 2.76 -14.47
N VAL A 233 5.93 2.88 -13.16
CA VAL A 233 5.17 3.79 -12.33
C VAL A 233 6.12 4.64 -11.49
N GLY A 234 5.91 5.95 -11.50
CA GLY A 234 6.42 6.85 -10.49
C GLY A 234 5.47 6.80 -9.29
N LEU A 235 5.96 6.31 -8.15
CA LEU A 235 5.23 6.30 -6.89
C LEU A 235 5.55 7.58 -6.13
N MET A 236 4.66 8.59 -6.23
CA MET A 236 4.87 9.86 -5.56
C MET A 236 4.32 9.81 -4.13
N GLU A 237 5.09 10.36 -3.19
CA GLU A 237 4.68 10.56 -1.81
C GLU A 237 3.44 11.45 -1.73
N ASP A 238 2.41 10.96 -1.03
CA ASP A 238 1.27 11.74 -0.57
C ASP A 238 1.56 12.39 0.79
N LEU A 239 0.77 13.38 1.18
CA LEU A 239 0.96 14.16 2.39
C LEU A 239 -0.19 13.98 3.39
N PRO A 240 0.08 14.07 4.72
CA PRO A 240 -0.90 13.82 5.76
C PRO A 240 -1.82 15.03 5.99
N TYR A 241 -2.91 15.12 5.27
CA TYR A 241 -3.94 16.15 5.50
C TYR A 241 -5.05 15.60 6.41
N ALA A 242 -5.37 16.31 7.47
CA ALA A 242 -6.38 15.88 8.45
C ALA A 242 -7.79 15.69 7.86
N GLY A 243 -8.11 16.39 6.76
CA GLY A 243 -9.36 16.24 6.02
C GLY A 243 -9.46 14.93 5.22
N ASN A 244 -8.32 14.33 4.85
CA ASN A 244 -8.26 13.01 4.23
C ASN A 244 -8.34 11.97 5.34
N ARG A 245 -9.42 11.18 5.37
CA ARG A 245 -9.71 10.35 6.54
C ARG A 245 -10.63 9.17 6.26
N VAL A 246 -10.52 8.17 7.12
CA VAL A 246 -11.54 7.14 7.34
C VAL A 246 -12.54 7.67 8.36
N THR A 247 -13.83 7.44 8.13
CA THR A 247 -14.91 7.76 9.07
C THR A 247 -15.80 6.55 9.29
N TRP A 248 -16.53 6.58 10.40
CA TRP A 248 -17.57 5.62 10.71
C TRP A 248 -18.69 6.33 11.48
N ALA A 249 -19.92 5.90 11.31
CA ALA A 249 -21.08 6.36 12.05
C ALA A 249 -21.96 5.18 12.48
N PRO A 250 -22.73 5.29 13.56
CA PRO A 250 -23.70 4.27 13.95
C PRO A 250 -24.62 3.91 12.76
N GLY A 251 -24.75 2.61 12.49
CA GLY A 251 -25.50 2.08 11.35
C GLY A 251 -24.65 1.73 10.12
N ASP A 252 -23.38 2.14 10.06
CA ASP A 252 -22.49 1.78 8.93
C ASP A 252 -22.07 0.31 8.94
N GLY A 253 -22.21 -0.39 10.08
CA GLY A 253 -21.73 -1.77 10.23
C GLY A 253 -20.24 -1.88 9.97
N ASP A 254 -19.87 -2.77 9.05
CA ASP A 254 -18.50 -3.00 8.57
C ASP A 254 -18.09 -2.09 7.39
N THR A 255 -18.97 -1.22 6.92
CA THR A 255 -18.71 -0.30 5.81
C THR A 255 -17.58 0.67 6.15
N ILE A 256 -16.59 0.77 5.26
CA ILE A 256 -15.50 1.73 5.36
C ILE A 256 -15.85 2.96 4.53
N ARG A 257 -16.02 4.11 5.18
CA ARG A 257 -16.24 5.40 4.53
C ARG A 257 -14.95 6.19 4.44
N LEU A 258 -14.65 6.70 3.24
CA LEU A 258 -13.45 7.49 2.97
C LEU A 258 -13.84 8.91 2.56
N SER A 259 -13.16 9.91 3.15
CA SER A 259 -13.12 11.27 2.65
C SER A 259 -11.70 11.55 2.18
N TYR A 260 -11.54 11.88 0.89
CA TYR A 260 -10.23 12.17 0.33
C TYR A 260 -10.34 13.27 -0.74
N ALA A 261 -9.49 14.28 -0.62
CA ALA A 261 -9.39 15.38 -1.59
C ALA A 261 -7.91 15.62 -1.96
N PHE A 262 -7.65 15.77 -3.25
CA PHE A 262 -6.33 16.21 -3.74
C PHE A 262 -6.11 17.68 -3.38
N GLN A 263 -5.15 17.95 -2.51
CA GLN A 263 -4.79 19.32 -2.15
C GLN A 263 -3.96 19.98 -3.26
N PRO A 264 -4.04 21.32 -3.42
CA PRO A 264 -3.30 22.06 -4.45
C PRO A 264 -1.79 21.80 -4.43
N GLU A 265 -1.21 21.65 -3.23
CA GLU A 265 0.20 21.32 -3.04
C GLU A 265 0.55 19.96 -3.67
N VAL A 266 -0.23 18.90 -3.38
CA VAL A 266 -0.02 17.55 -3.93
C VAL A 266 -0.11 17.58 -5.46
N LEU A 267 -1.06 18.33 -6.03
CA LEU A 267 -1.21 18.47 -7.47
C LEU A 267 -0.02 19.23 -8.11
N THR A 268 0.54 20.20 -7.40
CA THR A 268 1.73 20.93 -7.85
C THR A 268 2.98 20.04 -7.79
N ARG A 269 3.16 19.29 -6.70
CA ARG A 269 4.22 18.29 -6.56
C ARG A 269 4.11 17.21 -7.64
N ARG A 270 2.91 16.73 -7.95
CA ARG A 270 2.67 15.76 -9.03
C ARG A 270 3.13 16.29 -10.38
N ARG A 271 2.78 17.54 -10.73
CA ARG A 271 3.23 18.17 -11.98
C ARG A 271 4.76 18.25 -12.05
N ARG A 272 5.39 18.62 -10.93
CA ARG A 272 6.86 18.69 -10.84
C ARG A 272 7.50 17.30 -10.98
N PHE A 273 6.98 16.29 -10.29
CA PHE A 273 7.48 14.91 -10.38
C PHE A 273 7.39 14.37 -11.82
N ARG A 274 6.29 14.61 -12.50
CA ARG A 274 6.12 14.25 -13.91
C ARG A 274 7.17 14.94 -14.81
N GLN A 275 7.46 16.22 -14.59
CA GLN A 275 8.51 16.94 -15.30
C GLN A 275 9.90 16.33 -15.04
N LEU A 276 10.19 15.96 -13.79
CA LEU A 276 11.44 15.31 -13.40
C LEU A 276 11.61 13.95 -14.08
N ILE A 277 10.56 13.13 -14.09
CA ILE A 277 10.56 11.84 -14.83
C ILE A 277 10.83 12.09 -16.32
N GLY A 278 10.13 13.03 -16.94
CA GLY A 278 10.35 13.35 -18.36
C GLY A 278 11.77 13.86 -18.66
N ARG A 279 12.39 14.61 -17.72
CA ARG A 279 13.80 15.04 -17.85
C ARG A 279 14.75 13.84 -17.72
N ALA A 280 14.52 12.96 -16.73
CA ALA A 280 15.32 11.75 -16.50
C ALA A 280 15.28 10.80 -17.71
N LEU A 281 14.14 10.73 -18.39
CA LEU A 281 13.92 9.90 -19.58
C LEU A 281 14.20 10.63 -20.92
N ARG A 282 14.77 11.84 -20.91
CA ARG A 282 15.04 12.62 -22.14
C ARG A 282 15.87 11.79 -23.12
N GLY A 283 15.42 11.74 -24.40
CA GLY A 283 16.06 10.98 -25.48
C GLY A 283 15.85 9.45 -25.38
N GLN A 284 15.02 8.98 -24.47
CA GLN A 284 14.43 7.65 -24.49
C GLN A 284 12.96 7.74 -24.89
N ARG A 285 12.51 6.90 -25.81
CA ARG A 285 11.12 6.88 -26.21
C ARG A 285 10.28 6.50 -24.99
N HIS A 286 9.44 7.42 -24.56
CA HIS A 286 8.52 7.22 -23.43
C HIS A 286 7.21 7.97 -23.65
N MET A 287 6.15 7.54 -22.97
CA MET A 287 4.85 8.17 -23.01
C MET A 287 4.18 8.02 -21.64
N PHE A 288 3.70 9.13 -21.09
CA PHE A 288 2.90 9.10 -19.87
C PHE A 288 1.49 8.59 -20.18
N LEU A 289 1.06 7.62 -19.40
CA LEU A 289 -0.26 6.99 -19.53
C LEU A 289 -1.30 7.64 -18.61
N THR A 290 -0.86 8.16 -17.45
CA THR A 290 -1.72 8.81 -16.47
C THR A 290 -2.04 10.24 -16.89
N ARG A 291 -3.30 10.55 -17.14
CA ARG A 291 -3.76 11.91 -17.46
C ARG A 291 -4.16 12.69 -16.20
N TRP A 292 -4.94 12.04 -15.35
CA TRP A 292 -5.48 12.60 -14.10
C TRP A 292 -4.70 12.08 -12.89
N PRO A 293 -4.77 12.76 -11.72
CA PRO A 293 -4.23 12.20 -10.50
C PRO A 293 -4.86 10.85 -10.18
N GLU A 294 -4.05 9.83 -9.93
CA GLU A 294 -4.50 8.50 -9.57
C GLU A 294 -3.89 8.07 -8.25
N LEU A 295 -4.75 7.62 -7.34
CA LEU A 295 -4.33 7.05 -6.06
C LEU A 295 -3.98 5.57 -6.24
N ASN A 296 -2.92 5.15 -5.59
CA ASN A 296 -2.61 3.74 -5.43
C ASN A 296 -3.35 3.18 -4.21
N PHE A 297 -4.54 2.69 -4.40
CA PHE A 297 -5.36 2.10 -3.34
C PHE A 297 -4.75 0.86 -2.68
N GLY A 298 -3.68 0.30 -3.22
CA GLY A 298 -2.90 -0.78 -2.59
C GLY A 298 -1.97 -0.30 -1.47
N HIS A 299 -1.85 1.01 -1.25
CA HIS A 299 -0.90 1.58 -0.29
C HIS A 299 -1.55 2.58 0.71
N PRO A 300 -2.71 2.26 1.34
CA PRO A 300 -3.28 3.14 2.36
C PRO A 300 -2.40 3.16 3.60
N CYS A 301 -2.22 4.35 4.19
CA CYS A 301 -1.40 4.53 5.40
C CYS A 301 -1.77 5.80 6.18
N GLY A 302 -1.22 5.95 7.39
CA GLY A 302 -1.22 7.20 8.15
C GLY A 302 -2.40 7.42 9.09
N THR A 303 -3.41 6.59 9.05
CA THR A 303 -4.70 6.80 9.76
C THR A 303 -4.63 6.61 11.29
N LEU A 304 -3.54 6.07 11.81
CA LEU A 304 -3.23 5.92 13.24
C LEU A 304 -1.76 6.23 13.48
N ARG A 305 -1.28 7.35 12.92
CA ARG A 305 0.16 7.66 12.91
C ARG A 305 0.77 7.67 14.31
N PHE A 306 2.02 7.19 14.41
CA PHE A 306 2.78 7.20 15.65
C PHE A 306 3.52 8.52 15.85
N GLY A 307 3.86 8.81 17.11
CA GLY A 307 4.61 9.99 17.54
C GLY A 307 4.80 10.03 19.05
N THR A 308 5.49 11.01 19.54
CA THR A 308 5.78 11.16 20.98
C THR A 308 4.69 11.96 21.73
N ASP A 309 3.93 12.76 21.02
CA ASP A 309 2.91 13.65 21.59
C ASP A 309 1.50 13.11 21.30
N PRO A 310 0.71 12.75 22.34
CA PRO A 310 -0.66 12.27 22.17
C PRO A 310 -1.61 13.30 21.57
N ALA A 311 -1.32 14.59 21.61
CA ALA A 311 -2.12 15.60 20.94
C ALA A 311 -1.97 15.59 19.40
N THR A 312 -0.87 15.01 18.89
CA THR A 312 -0.55 15.02 17.46
C THR A 312 -0.40 13.62 16.85
N SER A 313 -0.53 12.56 17.66
CA SER A 313 -0.41 11.17 17.23
C SER A 313 -1.42 10.27 17.96
N VAL A 314 -1.79 9.14 17.34
CA VAL A 314 -2.66 8.12 17.96
C VAL A 314 -1.83 7.10 18.72
N LEU A 315 -0.64 6.79 18.21
CA LEU A 315 0.27 5.78 18.76
C LEU A 315 1.53 6.44 19.32
N ASP A 316 2.09 5.84 20.35
CA ASP A 316 3.43 6.18 20.83
C ASP A 316 4.55 5.62 19.93
N ALA A 317 5.81 5.84 20.32
CA ALA A 317 6.98 5.38 19.57
C ALA A 317 7.05 3.84 19.43
N ASP A 318 6.44 3.10 20.33
CA ASP A 318 6.35 1.63 20.28
C ASP A 318 5.04 1.13 19.64
N CYS A 319 4.35 2.02 18.92
CA CYS A 319 3.07 1.76 18.25
C CYS A 319 1.97 1.25 19.20
N LYS A 320 2.06 1.60 20.49
CA LYS A 320 0.99 1.40 21.45
C LYS A 320 0.02 2.60 21.39
N VAL A 321 -1.26 2.36 21.49
CA VAL A 321 -2.27 3.42 21.51
C VAL A 321 -2.07 4.29 22.74
N HIS A 322 -1.95 5.62 22.57
CA HIS A 322 -1.80 6.55 23.68
C HIS A 322 -2.96 6.42 24.67
N GLY A 323 -2.64 6.37 25.97
CA GLY A 323 -3.62 6.21 27.03
C GLY A 323 -4.05 4.76 27.28
N LEU A 324 -3.67 3.78 26.44
CA LEU A 324 -3.96 2.37 26.64
C LEU A 324 -2.71 1.59 27.00
N SER A 325 -2.83 0.64 27.93
CA SER A 325 -1.68 -0.14 28.43
C SER A 325 -1.33 -1.34 27.54
N ASN A 326 -2.30 -1.87 26.77
CA ASN A 326 -2.18 -3.20 26.17
C ASN A 326 -2.67 -3.32 24.71
N LEU A 327 -2.90 -2.21 23.99
CA LEU A 327 -3.28 -2.22 22.58
C LEU A 327 -2.18 -1.64 21.71
N HIS A 328 -1.69 -2.42 20.75
CA HIS A 328 -0.69 -2.03 19.76
C HIS A 328 -1.26 -2.09 18.34
N VAL A 329 -0.70 -1.28 17.42
CA VAL A 329 -1.09 -1.28 16.00
C VAL A 329 0.17 -1.41 15.14
N VAL A 330 0.18 -2.39 14.22
CA VAL A 330 1.40 -2.74 13.46
C VAL A 330 1.22 -2.75 11.93
N ASP A 331 0.05 -2.36 11.44
CA ASP A 331 -0.22 -2.22 10.00
C ASP A 331 0.18 -0.83 9.46
N GLY A 332 -0.08 -0.56 8.17
CA GLY A 332 0.32 0.69 7.52
C GLY A 332 -0.26 1.97 8.13
N SER A 333 -1.24 1.89 9.02
CA SER A 333 -1.84 3.06 9.66
C SER A 333 -0.87 3.83 10.56
N PHE A 334 0.18 3.18 11.10
CA PHE A 334 1.16 3.82 11.97
C PHE A 334 2.01 4.90 11.26
N MET A 335 2.12 4.85 9.94
CA MET A 335 3.08 5.65 9.17
C MET A 335 2.79 7.15 9.23
N PRO A 336 3.71 8.02 9.65
CA PRO A 336 3.50 9.48 9.70
C PRO A 336 3.61 10.14 8.33
N THR A 337 4.24 9.46 7.36
CA THR A 337 4.32 9.85 5.94
C THR A 337 4.12 8.63 5.06
N SER A 338 3.60 8.82 3.84
CA SER A 338 3.45 7.69 2.92
C SER A 338 4.78 7.22 2.33
N MET A 339 5.83 8.03 2.45
CA MET A 339 7.09 7.84 1.73
C MET A 339 6.88 7.84 0.20
N GLY A 340 7.92 7.62 -0.59
CA GLY A 340 7.83 7.51 -2.06
C GLY A 340 8.28 6.14 -2.56
N VAL A 341 8.04 5.07 -1.76
CA VAL A 341 8.41 3.68 -2.05
C VAL A 341 7.33 2.73 -1.53
N ASN A 342 7.28 1.51 -2.04
CA ASN A 342 6.35 0.48 -1.58
C ASN A 342 6.47 0.27 -0.05
N PRO A 343 5.37 0.30 0.72
CA PRO A 343 5.45 0.36 2.19
C PRO A 343 5.63 -0.99 2.88
N SER A 344 5.40 -2.12 2.21
CA SER A 344 5.28 -3.46 2.84
C SER A 344 6.51 -3.85 3.66
N LEU A 345 7.74 -3.55 3.19
CA LEU A 345 8.97 -3.87 3.95
C LEU A 345 9.06 -3.04 5.24
N THR A 346 8.69 -1.76 5.18
CA THR A 346 8.67 -0.89 6.37
C THR A 346 7.63 -1.36 7.38
N ILE A 347 6.44 -1.77 6.91
CA ILE A 347 5.38 -2.31 7.76
C ILE A 347 5.86 -3.59 8.45
N ALA A 348 6.44 -4.53 7.70
CA ALA A 348 6.96 -5.78 8.26
C ALA A 348 8.09 -5.54 9.28
N ALA A 349 9.05 -4.67 8.96
CA ALA A 349 10.14 -4.33 9.85
C ALA A 349 9.65 -3.69 11.16
N ASN A 350 8.66 -2.78 11.06
CA ASN A 350 8.04 -2.18 12.24
C ASN A 350 7.26 -3.21 13.06
N ALA A 351 6.53 -4.11 12.42
CA ALA A 351 5.81 -5.18 13.13
C ALA A 351 6.76 -6.07 13.95
N LEU A 352 7.91 -6.45 13.39
CA LEU A 352 8.95 -7.19 14.12
C LEU A 352 9.50 -6.39 15.29
N ARG A 353 9.82 -5.10 15.09
CA ARG A 353 10.28 -4.21 16.16
C ARG A 353 9.28 -4.12 17.31
N VAL A 354 7.99 -3.98 17.00
CA VAL A 354 6.92 -3.91 18.02
C VAL A 354 6.73 -5.26 18.71
N ALA A 355 6.83 -6.38 17.98
CA ALA A 355 6.76 -7.72 18.56
C ALA A 355 7.87 -7.94 19.60
N ASP A 356 9.10 -7.48 19.34
CA ASP A 356 10.20 -7.53 20.32
C ASP A 356 9.88 -6.72 21.59
N ARG A 357 9.26 -5.53 21.45
CA ARG A 357 8.82 -4.70 22.57
C ARG A 357 7.74 -5.37 23.40
N ILE A 358 6.73 -5.96 22.74
CA ILE A 358 5.66 -6.72 23.42
C ILE A 358 6.26 -7.91 24.15
N SER A 359 7.12 -8.69 23.51
CA SER A 359 7.79 -9.84 24.11
C SER A 359 8.60 -9.47 25.36
N LEU A 360 9.35 -8.36 25.30
CA LEU A 360 10.08 -7.83 26.45
C LEU A 360 9.13 -7.39 27.57
N GLY A 361 8.01 -6.72 27.23
CA GLY A 361 6.98 -6.32 28.18
C GLY A 361 6.33 -7.51 28.89
N MET A 362 6.04 -8.58 28.14
CA MET A 362 5.49 -9.83 28.71
C MET A 362 6.46 -10.44 29.74
N ARG A 363 7.75 -10.50 29.42
CA ARG A 363 8.77 -11.03 30.36
C ARG A 363 8.95 -10.17 31.61
N LYS A 364 8.71 -8.87 31.52
CA LYS A 364 8.80 -7.92 32.64
C LYS A 364 7.50 -7.77 33.43
N GLY A 365 6.43 -8.49 33.07
CA GLY A 365 5.13 -8.38 33.73
C GLY A 365 4.40 -7.05 33.46
N VAL A 366 4.72 -6.33 32.39
CA VAL A 366 4.08 -5.05 32.03
C VAL A 366 2.61 -5.26 31.66
N TYR A 367 2.28 -6.41 31.10
CA TYR A 367 0.92 -6.81 30.77
C TYR A 367 0.43 -7.78 31.88
N GLY A 368 -0.32 -7.26 32.82
CA GLY A 368 -0.84 -7.98 33.98
C GLY A 368 -1.80 -9.13 33.66
#